data_30ca535ca2b51e1282646d345cdec0f6
#
_entry.id   30ca535ca2b51e1282646d345cdec0f6
#
_cell.length_a   1.000
_cell.length_b   1.000
_cell.length_c   1.000
_cell.angle_alpha   90.00
_cell.angle_beta   90.00
_cell.angle_gamma   90.00
#
_symmetry.space_group_name_H-M   'P 1'
#
loop_
_entity.id
_entity.type
_entity.pdbx_description
1 polymer ?
#
loop_
_entity_poly.entity_id
_entity_poly.type
_entity_poly.pdbx_seq_one_letter_code
_entity_poly.pdbx_strand_id
1 'polypeptide(L)'
;VLFICCNFQLVLAQPMQELPVDKNVRIGKLDNGLTYYIRHNALPEKRVEFYIAQKVGSILEEPQQRGLAHFLEHMAFNGTKNFPGDETGLGIIPWCETKGIKFGTNLNAYTSVDQTVYNISNVPTENINVVDSCLLILHDWSSAIDLADKEIDKERGVIREEWRSRNSGMLRIMTNAQSTMYPDSKYSDCMPIGSIDVINNFPYQDIRDYYAKWYRPDLQGIVIVGDINVDEIEAKLKKVFADVKAPVNPAERIYYPVADNQE
;
A
#
# COMPACT_ATOMS: atom_id res chain seq x y z
N VAL A 1 -65.21 19.37 2.32
CA VAL A 1 -64.01 18.81 2.96
C VAL A 1 -63.33 17.94 1.93
N LEU A 2 -62.20 18.42 1.36
CA LEU A 2 -61.43 17.71 0.35
C LEU A 2 -60.40 16.85 1.09
N PHE A 3 -60.50 15.52 1.01
CA PHE A 3 -59.48 14.61 1.47
C PHE A 3 -58.37 14.47 0.41
N ILE A 4 -57.21 15.04 0.66
CA ILE A 4 -56.00 14.79 -0.15
C ILE A 4 -55.37 13.50 0.38
N CYS A 5 -55.52 12.39 -0.35
CA CYS A 5 -54.76 11.17 -0.09
C CYS A 5 -53.34 11.35 -0.63
N CYS A 6 -52.37 11.63 0.24
CA CYS A 6 -50.95 11.52 -0.10
C CYS A 6 -50.56 10.05 -0.22
N ASN A 7 -50.43 9.58 -1.47
CA ASN A 7 -49.78 8.29 -1.72
C ASN A 7 -48.28 8.44 -1.47
N PHE A 8 -47.78 8.00 -0.33
CA PHE A 8 -46.36 7.76 -0.10
C PHE A 8 -45.95 6.51 -0.90
N GLN A 9 -45.38 6.69 -2.07
CA GLN A 9 -44.66 5.62 -2.73
C GLN A 9 -43.34 5.46 -2.00
N LEU A 10 -43.18 4.37 -1.27
CA LEU A 10 -41.86 3.89 -0.80
C LEU A 10 -41.03 3.61 -2.04
N VAL A 11 -40.11 4.50 -2.37
CA VAL A 11 -39.05 4.24 -3.33
C VAL A 11 -38.08 3.26 -2.64
N LEU A 12 -38.33 1.97 -2.80
CA LEU A 12 -37.35 0.96 -2.44
C LEU A 12 -36.13 1.19 -3.33
N ALA A 13 -35.01 1.55 -2.72
CA ALA A 13 -33.75 1.60 -3.43
C ALA A 13 -33.53 0.24 -4.10
N GLN A 14 -33.48 0.21 -5.42
CA GLN A 14 -33.12 -1.00 -6.14
C GLN A 14 -31.71 -1.40 -5.71
N PRO A 15 -31.46 -2.68 -5.41
CA PRO A 15 -30.09 -3.13 -5.14
C PRO A 15 -29.23 -2.75 -6.33
N MET A 16 -28.11 -2.04 -6.06
CA MET A 16 -27.17 -1.68 -7.13
C MET A 16 -26.72 -2.97 -7.80
N GLN A 17 -26.93 -3.06 -9.10
CA GLN A 17 -26.45 -4.18 -9.89
C GLN A 17 -24.93 -4.18 -9.83
N GLU A 18 -24.33 -5.29 -9.42
CA GLU A 18 -22.87 -5.45 -9.44
C GLU A 18 -22.34 -5.24 -10.87
N LEU A 19 -21.31 -4.42 -11.01
CA LEU A 19 -20.65 -4.23 -12.29
C LEU A 19 -19.98 -5.54 -12.73
N PRO A 20 -20.12 -5.94 -13.99
CA PRO A 20 -19.47 -7.14 -14.47
C PRO A 20 -17.94 -6.98 -14.41
N VAL A 21 -17.27 -8.02 -13.95
CA VAL A 21 -15.80 -8.08 -13.97
C VAL A 21 -15.33 -8.15 -15.43
N ASP A 22 -14.30 -7.37 -15.77
CA ASP A 22 -13.66 -7.45 -17.11
C ASP A 22 -13.09 -8.85 -17.33
N LYS A 23 -13.61 -9.54 -18.33
CA LYS A 23 -13.22 -10.93 -18.69
C LYS A 23 -11.76 -11.08 -19.11
N ASN A 24 -11.12 -9.96 -19.47
CA ASN A 24 -9.70 -9.94 -19.87
C ASN A 24 -8.76 -9.82 -18.68
N VAL A 25 -9.26 -9.63 -17.47
CA VAL A 25 -8.45 -9.64 -16.25
C VAL A 25 -8.32 -11.05 -15.74
N ARG A 26 -7.10 -11.58 -15.70
CA ARG A 26 -6.77 -12.81 -14.98
C ARG A 26 -6.71 -12.51 -13.49
N ILE A 27 -7.67 -13.02 -12.74
CA ILE A 27 -7.71 -12.92 -11.28
C ILE A 27 -7.31 -14.27 -10.70
N GLY A 28 -6.40 -14.25 -9.73
CA GLY A 28 -6.00 -15.46 -9.01
C GLY A 28 -5.62 -15.19 -7.57
N LYS A 29 -5.50 -16.27 -6.81
CA LYS A 29 -5.07 -16.23 -5.42
C LYS A 29 -4.04 -17.32 -5.20
N LEU A 30 -2.92 -16.98 -4.58
CA LEU A 30 -1.89 -17.94 -4.19
C LEU A 30 -2.30 -18.68 -2.92
N ASP A 31 -1.70 -19.84 -2.68
CA ASP A 31 -1.99 -20.67 -1.49
C ASP A 31 -1.68 -19.93 -0.17
N ASN A 32 -0.76 -18.96 -0.20
CA ASN A 32 -0.45 -18.11 0.94
C ASN A 32 -1.46 -16.98 1.21
N GLY A 33 -2.46 -16.83 0.34
CA GLY A 33 -3.53 -15.84 0.47
C GLY A 33 -3.38 -14.58 -0.37
N LEU A 34 -2.22 -14.35 -1.02
CA LEU A 34 -1.98 -13.20 -1.87
C LEU A 34 -2.87 -13.25 -3.11
N THR A 35 -3.55 -12.14 -3.40
CA THR A 35 -4.41 -12.00 -4.59
C THR A 35 -3.66 -11.28 -5.71
N TYR A 36 -3.86 -11.68 -6.96
CA TYR A 36 -3.26 -10.98 -8.10
C TYR A 36 -4.27 -10.73 -9.21
N TYR A 37 -4.00 -9.67 -9.97
CA TYR A 37 -4.76 -9.23 -11.13
C TYR A 37 -3.78 -8.97 -12.27
N ILE A 38 -3.90 -9.69 -13.38
CA ILE A 38 -3.02 -9.55 -14.54
C ILE A 38 -3.88 -9.28 -15.76
N ARG A 39 -3.54 -8.23 -16.52
CA ARG A 39 -4.28 -7.85 -17.72
C ARG A 39 -3.33 -7.48 -18.85
N HIS A 40 -3.52 -8.08 -20.03
CA HIS A 40 -2.88 -7.58 -21.23
C HIS A 40 -3.52 -6.26 -21.66
N ASN A 41 -2.67 -5.26 -21.93
CA ASN A 41 -3.04 -3.98 -22.53
C ASN A 41 -1.90 -3.50 -23.43
N ALA A 42 -2.14 -3.49 -24.74
CA ALA A 42 -1.12 -3.15 -25.73
C ALA A 42 -0.84 -1.62 -25.85
N LEU A 43 -1.47 -0.78 -25.02
CA LEU A 43 -1.28 0.67 -25.07
C LEU A 43 -0.89 1.21 -23.69
N PRO A 44 0.28 1.87 -23.58
CA PRO A 44 1.31 2.04 -24.62
C PRO A 44 2.03 0.73 -24.94
N GLU A 45 2.44 0.56 -26.20
CA GLU A 45 3.18 -0.62 -26.64
C GLU A 45 4.49 -0.80 -25.88
N LYS A 46 4.85 -2.05 -25.61
CA LYS A 46 6.11 -2.44 -24.94
C LYS A 46 6.30 -1.83 -23.55
N ARG A 47 5.19 -1.61 -22.83
CA ARG A 47 5.20 -1.08 -21.46
C ARG A 47 4.32 -1.91 -20.54
N VAL A 48 4.73 -1.98 -19.28
CA VAL A 48 3.98 -2.64 -18.21
C VAL A 48 4.02 -1.85 -16.92
N GLU A 49 2.93 -1.92 -16.18
CA GLU A 49 2.70 -1.33 -14.86
C GLU A 49 2.69 -2.42 -13.81
N PHE A 50 3.39 -2.22 -12.70
CA PHE A 50 3.43 -3.10 -11.55
C PHE A 50 2.96 -2.36 -10.31
N TYR A 51 2.02 -2.95 -9.58
CA TYR A 51 1.53 -2.45 -8.30
C TYR A 51 1.49 -3.57 -7.27
N ILE A 52 1.85 -3.25 -6.04
CA ILE A 52 1.48 -4.05 -4.87
C ILE A 52 0.74 -3.16 -3.88
N ALA A 53 -0.48 -3.54 -3.53
CA ALA A 53 -1.32 -2.86 -2.56
C ALA A 53 -1.39 -3.68 -1.28
N GLN A 54 -1.12 -3.02 -0.16
CA GLN A 54 -1.28 -3.54 1.19
C GLN A 54 -2.60 -3.02 1.75
N LYS A 55 -3.49 -3.88 2.26
CA LYS A 55 -4.65 -3.45 3.07
C LYS A 55 -4.20 -3.03 4.47
N VAL A 56 -3.15 -2.23 4.53
CA VAL A 56 -2.42 -1.83 5.73
C VAL A 56 -2.12 -0.34 5.64
N GLY A 57 -2.56 0.43 6.62
CA GLY A 57 -2.37 1.86 6.69
C GLY A 57 -2.39 2.34 8.14
N SER A 58 -2.39 3.64 8.35
CA SER A 58 -2.26 4.24 9.68
C SER A 58 -3.40 3.88 10.65
N ILE A 59 -4.55 3.42 10.16
CA ILE A 59 -5.67 2.95 11.00
C ILE A 59 -5.30 1.73 11.86
N LEU A 60 -4.29 0.97 11.45
CA LEU A 60 -3.84 -0.24 12.15
C LEU A 60 -2.75 0.02 13.19
N GLU A 61 -2.28 1.25 13.28
CA GLU A 61 -1.28 1.66 14.25
C GLU A 61 -1.84 1.68 15.68
N GLU A 62 -1.06 1.22 16.63
CA GLU A 62 -1.30 1.47 18.05
C GLU A 62 -0.85 2.89 18.40
N PRO A 63 -1.27 3.48 19.54
CA PRO A 63 -0.90 4.85 19.90
C PRO A 63 0.60 5.15 19.86
N GLN A 64 1.43 4.17 20.28
CA GLN A 64 2.90 4.28 20.25
C GLN A 64 3.51 4.05 18.86
N GLN A 65 2.70 3.66 17.88
CA GLN A 65 3.11 3.37 16.49
C GLN A 65 2.67 4.45 15.50
N ARG A 66 2.12 5.58 15.96
CA ARG A 66 1.56 6.60 15.08
C ARG A 66 2.59 7.21 14.14
N GLY A 67 2.41 6.92 12.84
CA GLY A 67 3.28 7.31 11.74
C GLY A 67 4.16 6.16 11.22
N LEU A 68 4.12 4.98 11.83
CA LEU A 68 4.96 3.84 11.41
C LEU A 68 4.51 3.21 10.08
N ALA A 69 3.24 3.31 9.71
CA ALA A 69 2.78 2.88 8.39
C ALA A 69 3.47 3.68 7.27
N HIS A 70 3.53 4.99 7.40
CA HIS A 70 4.21 5.88 6.47
C HIS A 70 5.74 5.74 6.57
N PHE A 71 6.27 5.58 7.77
CA PHE A 71 7.69 5.33 7.96
C PHE A 71 8.15 4.03 7.28
N LEU A 72 7.33 2.98 7.37
CA LEU A 72 7.60 1.69 6.70
C LEU A 72 7.56 1.81 5.18
N GLU A 73 6.69 2.67 4.63
CA GLU A 73 6.69 3.00 3.20
C GLU A 73 8.05 3.53 2.75
N HIS A 74 8.64 4.48 3.48
CA HIS A 74 9.98 5.01 3.20
C HIS A 74 11.05 3.91 3.31
N MET A 75 11.00 3.09 4.35
CA MET A 75 11.96 1.99 4.56
C MET A 75 11.97 0.99 3.39
N ALA A 76 10.86 0.83 2.69
CA ALA A 76 10.77 -0.05 1.52
C ALA A 76 11.68 0.37 0.35
N PHE A 77 12.19 1.60 0.36
CA PHE A 77 13.14 2.12 -0.64
C PHE A 77 14.58 2.17 -0.12
N ASN A 78 14.81 2.06 1.19
CA ASN A 78 16.14 2.19 1.80
C ASN A 78 16.96 0.92 1.71
N GLY A 79 16.31 -0.26 1.69
CA GLY A 79 16.96 -1.54 1.51
C GLY A 79 15.98 -2.70 1.60
N THR A 80 16.24 -3.72 0.80
CA THR A 80 15.50 -4.98 0.82
C THR A 80 16.45 -6.14 0.62
N LYS A 81 16.00 -7.37 0.84
CA LYS A 81 16.81 -8.58 0.73
C LYS A 81 17.59 -8.70 -0.59
N ASN A 82 16.94 -8.39 -1.72
CA ASN A 82 17.54 -8.54 -3.04
C ASN A 82 18.09 -7.20 -3.60
N PHE A 83 17.75 -6.08 -2.97
CA PHE A 83 18.21 -4.73 -3.30
C PHE A 83 18.68 -4.02 -2.02
N PRO A 84 19.82 -4.40 -1.47
CA PRO A 84 20.23 -3.96 -0.12
C PRO A 84 20.57 -2.46 -0.03
N GLY A 85 21.00 -1.82 -1.12
CA GLY A 85 21.29 -0.39 -1.11
C GLY A 85 22.54 0.02 -0.34
N ASP A 86 23.45 -0.92 -0.11
CA ASP A 86 24.72 -0.75 0.60
C ASP A 86 25.92 -1.19 -0.27
N GLU A 87 27.07 -1.44 0.37
CA GLU A 87 28.27 -1.95 -0.29
C GLU A 87 28.12 -3.33 -0.95
N THR A 88 27.08 -4.07 -0.62
CA THR A 88 26.82 -5.41 -1.17
C THR A 88 26.01 -5.39 -2.45
N GLY A 89 25.27 -4.30 -2.73
CA GLY A 89 24.50 -4.18 -3.95
C GLY A 89 23.68 -2.88 -4.06
N LEU A 90 23.15 -2.67 -5.27
CA LEU A 90 22.28 -1.51 -5.53
C LEU A 90 20.94 -1.64 -4.79
N GLY A 91 20.50 -0.52 -4.24
CA GLY A 91 19.11 -0.37 -3.78
C GLY A 91 18.12 -0.26 -4.94
N ILE A 92 16.83 -0.31 -4.61
CA ILE A 92 15.75 -0.27 -5.60
C ILE A 92 15.80 1.00 -6.44
N ILE A 93 15.98 2.18 -5.82
CA ILE A 93 16.00 3.47 -6.54
C ILE A 93 17.14 3.51 -7.55
N PRO A 94 18.44 3.35 -7.18
CA PRO A 94 19.51 3.41 -8.14
C PRO A 94 19.46 2.30 -9.19
N TRP A 95 18.95 1.09 -8.81
CA TRP A 95 18.73 0.04 -9.80
C TRP A 95 17.69 0.45 -10.85
N CYS A 96 16.54 0.98 -10.43
CA CYS A 96 15.48 1.46 -11.32
C CYS A 96 15.97 2.56 -12.25
N GLU A 97 16.75 3.51 -11.75
CA GLU A 97 17.32 4.60 -12.54
C GLU A 97 18.25 4.09 -13.65
N THR A 98 19.03 3.02 -13.41
CA THR A 98 19.83 2.38 -14.47
C THR A 98 18.97 1.79 -15.61
N LYS A 99 17.67 1.59 -15.39
CA LYS A 99 16.70 1.08 -16.37
C LYS A 99 15.81 2.19 -16.95
N GLY A 100 16.10 3.45 -16.63
CA GLY A 100 15.28 4.59 -17.06
C GLY A 100 13.97 4.76 -16.30
N ILE A 101 13.78 4.04 -15.21
CA ILE A 101 12.63 4.12 -14.30
C ILE A 101 12.96 5.14 -13.22
N LYS A 102 12.36 6.33 -13.28
CA LYS A 102 12.70 7.47 -12.42
C LYS A 102 11.91 7.47 -11.14
N PHE A 103 12.58 7.67 -10.01
CA PHE A 103 11.93 7.88 -8.72
C PHE A 103 11.06 9.15 -8.72
N GLY A 104 9.91 9.10 -8.07
CA GLY A 104 8.92 10.18 -8.04
C GLY A 104 8.06 10.31 -9.32
N THR A 105 8.45 9.67 -10.43
CA THR A 105 7.69 9.69 -11.68
C THR A 105 7.17 8.29 -12.05
N ASN A 106 8.05 7.32 -12.10
CA ASN A 106 7.72 5.94 -12.49
C ASN A 106 7.76 4.97 -11.29
N LEU A 107 8.66 5.21 -10.36
CA LEU A 107 8.80 4.48 -9.11
C LEU A 107 8.24 5.37 -7.99
N ASN A 108 7.19 4.90 -7.31
CA ASN A 108 6.52 5.70 -6.29
C ASN A 108 5.81 4.81 -5.26
N ALA A 109 5.34 5.44 -4.17
CA ALA A 109 4.46 4.84 -3.19
C ALA A 109 3.58 5.90 -2.53
N TYR A 110 2.56 5.46 -1.83
CA TYR A 110 1.79 6.29 -0.92
C TYR A 110 1.18 5.48 0.21
N THR A 111 1.06 6.10 1.36
CA THR A 111 0.35 5.57 2.53
C THR A 111 -0.89 6.39 2.80
N SER A 112 -2.02 5.71 2.94
CA SER A 112 -3.28 6.29 3.40
C SER A 112 -3.70 5.73 4.76
N VAL A 113 -4.91 6.06 5.17
CA VAL A 113 -5.46 5.58 6.44
C VAL A 113 -5.61 4.05 6.45
N ASP A 114 -6.02 3.44 5.35
CA ASP A 114 -6.40 2.03 5.26
C ASP A 114 -5.55 1.18 4.31
N GLN A 115 -4.65 1.80 3.57
CA GLN A 115 -3.81 1.10 2.58
C GLN A 115 -2.45 1.78 2.38
N THR A 116 -1.47 0.98 1.95
CA THR A 116 -0.19 1.43 1.41
C THR A 116 0.00 0.79 0.04
N VAL A 117 0.38 1.58 -0.96
CA VAL A 117 0.55 1.10 -2.33
C VAL A 117 1.92 1.51 -2.85
N TYR A 118 2.61 0.56 -3.47
CA TYR A 118 3.87 0.77 -4.17
C TYR A 118 3.68 0.49 -5.65
N ASN A 119 4.34 1.26 -6.51
CA ASN A 119 4.22 1.05 -7.95
C ASN A 119 5.53 1.27 -8.70
N ILE A 120 5.67 0.53 -9.80
CA ILE A 120 6.71 0.70 -10.81
C ILE A 120 5.99 0.84 -12.15
N SER A 121 6.01 2.03 -12.71
CA SER A 121 5.22 2.40 -13.88
C SER A 121 6.08 2.55 -15.13
N ASN A 122 5.47 2.37 -16.30
CA ASN A 122 6.10 2.58 -17.61
C ASN A 122 7.36 1.72 -17.83
N VAL A 123 7.39 0.51 -17.29
CA VAL A 123 8.52 -0.42 -17.39
C VAL A 123 8.63 -0.98 -18.81
N PRO A 124 9.82 -0.95 -19.47
CA PRO A 124 9.98 -1.52 -20.79
C PRO A 124 9.91 -3.07 -20.75
N THR A 125 9.10 -3.66 -21.64
CA THR A 125 8.91 -5.12 -21.73
C THR A 125 9.88 -5.81 -22.68
N GLU A 126 10.66 -5.05 -23.46
CA GLU A 126 11.63 -5.61 -24.43
C GLU A 126 12.77 -6.38 -23.76
N ASN A 127 13.10 -6.04 -22.52
CA ASN A 127 14.10 -6.76 -21.73
C ASN A 127 13.42 -7.50 -20.58
N ILE A 128 13.24 -8.81 -20.77
CA ILE A 128 12.57 -9.68 -19.81
C ILE A 128 13.25 -9.68 -18.42
N ASN A 129 14.56 -9.46 -18.35
CA ASN A 129 15.26 -9.37 -17.06
C ASN A 129 14.82 -8.15 -16.24
N VAL A 130 14.41 -7.07 -16.89
CA VAL A 130 13.85 -5.89 -16.18
C VAL A 130 12.49 -6.23 -15.60
N VAL A 131 11.64 -6.92 -16.37
CA VAL A 131 10.33 -7.41 -15.92
C VAL A 131 10.48 -8.37 -14.73
N ASP A 132 11.42 -9.32 -14.82
CA ASP A 132 11.71 -10.28 -13.74
C ASP A 132 12.21 -9.58 -12.47
N SER A 133 13.06 -8.57 -12.61
CA SER A 133 13.53 -7.78 -11.47
C SER A 133 12.41 -6.94 -10.86
N CYS A 134 11.48 -6.41 -11.65
CA CYS A 134 10.32 -5.71 -11.10
C CYS A 134 9.41 -6.65 -10.29
N LEU A 135 9.22 -7.90 -10.75
CA LEU A 135 8.53 -8.92 -9.95
C LEU A 135 9.26 -9.23 -8.64
N LEU A 136 10.60 -9.25 -8.67
CA LEU A 136 11.41 -9.45 -7.47
C LEU A 136 11.32 -8.25 -6.51
N ILE A 137 11.22 -7.02 -7.02
CA ILE A 137 10.96 -5.83 -6.19
C ILE A 137 9.59 -5.93 -5.52
N LEU A 138 8.54 -6.35 -6.24
CA LEU A 138 7.22 -6.56 -5.61
C LEU A 138 7.29 -7.64 -4.51
N HIS A 139 8.05 -8.71 -4.73
CA HIS A 139 8.29 -9.74 -3.72
C HIS A 139 8.96 -9.17 -2.47
N ASP A 140 10.00 -8.36 -2.65
CA ASP A 140 10.72 -7.75 -1.53
C ASP A 140 9.84 -6.76 -0.76
N TRP A 141 9.04 -5.96 -1.45
CA TRP A 141 8.04 -5.09 -0.82
C TRP A 141 6.93 -5.86 -0.09
N SER A 142 6.67 -7.10 -0.53
CA SER A 142 5.70 -7.98 0.13
C SER A 142 6.18 -8.48 1.50
N SER A 143 7.46 -8.91 1.58
CA SER A 143 7.89 -9.73 2.74
C SER A 143 9.38 -9.66 3.07
N ALA A 144 10.16 -8.78 2.43
CA ALA A 144 11.61 -8.77 2.56
C ALA A 144 12.23 -7.35 2.65
N ILE A 145 11.49 -6.41 3.24
CA ILE A 145 12.00 -5.07 3.56
C ILE A 145 13.03 -5.21 4.69
N ASP A 146 14.19 -4.58 4.52
CA ASP A 146 15.21 -4.50 5.57
C ASP A 146 14.89 -3.33 6.52
N LEU A 147 14.89 -3.61 7.81
CA LEU A 147 14.63 -2.63 8.87
C LEU A 147 15.87 -2.50 9.76
N ALA A 148 17.03 -2.25 9.13
CA ALA A 148 18.29 -2.03 9.83
C ALA A 148 18.22 -0.76 10.68
N ASP A 149 18.71 -0.83 11.94
CA ASP A 149 18.68 0.29 12.90
C ASP A 149 19.26 1.56 12.32
N LYS A 150 20.41 1.44 11.64
CA LYS A 150 21.10 2.56 11.00
C LYS A 150 20.24 3.30 9.96
N GLU A 151 19.50 2.55 9.15
CA GLU A 151 18.64 3.15 8.11
C GLU A 151 17.36 3.74 8.73
N ILE A 152 16.82 3.12 9.79
CA ILE A 152 15.71 3.70 10.57
C ILE A 152 16.14 5.05 11.15
N ASP A 153 17.31 5.15 11.79
CA ASP A 153 17.76 6.42 12.39
C ASP A 153 17.98 7.52 11.34
N LYS A 154 18.51 7.14 10.19
CA LYS A 154 18.68 8.06 9.06
C LYS A 154 17.33 8.56 8.54
N GLU A 155 16.36 7.66 8.41
CA GLU A 155 15.02 7.98 7.88
C GLU A 155 14.20 8.85 8.83
N ARG A 156 14.41 8.75 10.17
CA ARG A 156 13.79 9.68 11.15
C ARG A 156 14.02 11.15 10.79
N GLY A 157 15.20 11.47 10.27
CA GLY A 157 15.54 12.83 9.83
C GLY A 157 14.69 13.27 8.64
N VAL A 158 14.52 12.39 7.67
CA VAL A 158 13.73 12.64 6.44
C VAL A 158 12.26 12.85 6.79
N ILE A 159 11.66 11.92 7.53
CA ILE A 159 10.25 11.99 7.96
C ILE A 159 9.99 13.24 8.80
N ARG A 160 10.91 13.60 9.69
CA ARG A 160 10.80 14.82 10.49
C ARG A 160 10.76 16.09 9.63
N GLU A 161 11.60 16.17 8.60
CA GLU A 161 11.59 17.31 7.69
C GLU A 161 10.31 17.35 6.84
N GLU A 162 9.83 16.19 6.42
CA GLU A 162 8.54 16.10 5.74
C GLU A 162 7.39 16.55 6.64
N TRP A 163 7.34 16.06 7.88
CA TRP A 163 6.36 16.51 8.87
C TRP A 163 6.41 18.03 9.06
N ARG A 164 7.61 18.60 9.18
CA ARG A 164 7.80 20.04 9.32
C ARG A 164 7.29 20.82 8.11
N SER A 165 7.57 20.36 6.91
CA SER A 165 7.14 21.01 5.66
C SER A 165 5.63 20.95 5.45
N ARG A 166 4.99 19.86 5.86
CA ARG A 166 3.54 19.67 5.78
C ARG A 166 2.76 20.35 6.91
N ASN A 167 3.38 20.69 8.03
CA ASN A 167 2.73 21.27 9.21
C ASN A 167 2.26 22.72 8.96
N SER A 168 1.27 22.86 8.12
CA SER A 168 0.61 24.12 7.77
C SER A 168 -0.58 24.42 8.70
N GLY A 169 -1.07 25.69 8.66
CA GLY A 169 -2.30 26.04 9.36
C GLY A 169 -3.49 25.18 8.91
N MET A 170 -3.57 24.85 7.62
CA MET A 170 -4.64 24.00 7.08
C MET A 170 -4.56 22.57 7.64
N LEU A 171 -3.36 21.96 7.68
CA LEU A 171 -3.21 20.62 8.25
C LEU A 171 -3.65 20.58 9.72
N ARG A 172 -3.27 21.60 10.52
CA ARG A 172 -3.70 21.68 11.93
C ARG A 172 -5.22 21.79 12.07
N ILE A 173 -5.87 22.59 11.20
CA ILE A 173 -7.34 22.67 11.18
C ILE A 173 -7.95 21.32 10.83
N MET A 174 -7.47 20.65 9.78
CA MET A 174 -7.97 19.34 9.38
C MET A 174 -7.79 18.29 10.48
N THR A 175 -6.61 18.24 11.11
CA THR A 175 -6.34 17.30 12.20
C THR A 175 -7.27 17.55 13.40
N ASN A 176 -7.46 18.80 13.77
CA ASN A 176 -8.37 19.14 14.88
C ASN A 176 -9.84 18.87 14.55
N ALA A 177 -10.23 19.01 13.27
CA ALA A 177 -11.59 18.72 12.84
C ALA A 177 -11.91 17.22 12.81
N GLN A 178 -10.91 16.34 12.70
CA GLN A 178 -11.12 14.89 12.61
C GLN A 178 -11.87 14.33 13.83
N SER A 179 -11.55 14.78 15.03
CA SER A 179 -12.26 14.35 16.26
C SER A 179 -13.74 14.74 16.26
N THR A 180 -14.09 15.85 15.60
CA THR A 180 -15.48 16.29 15.41
C THR A 180 -16.16 15.55 14.26
N MET A 181 -15.42 15.26 13.17
CA MET A 181 -15.95 14.58 12.00
C MET A 181 -16.16 13.07 12.24
N TYR A 182 -15.33 12.48 13.09
CA TYR A 182 -15.33 11.03 13.38
C TYR A 182 -15.34 10.79 14.90
N PRO A 183 -16.38 11.24 15.63
CA PRO A 183 -16.45 11.08 17.07
C PRO A 183 -16.45 9.59 17.43
N ASP A 184 -15.72 9.24 18.50
CA ASP A 184 -15.62 7.88 19.04
C ASP A 184 -15.10 6.82 18.05
N SER A 185 -14.56 7.25 16.92
CA SER A 185 -13.94 6.37 15.93
C SER A 185 -12.42 6.50 15.92
N LYS A 186 -11.71 5.42 15.59
CA LYS A 186 -10.26 5.45 15.38
C LYS A 186 -9.84 6.39 14.24
N TYR A 187 -10.74 6.69 13.30
CA TYR A 187 -10.52 7.70 12.25
C TYR A 187 -10.28 9.11 12.78
N SER A 188 -10.65 9.39 14.03
CA SER A 188 -10.41 10.69 14.66
C SER A 188 -8.93 11.01 14.91
N ASP A 189 -8.05 9.98 14.91
CA ASP A 189 -6.65 10.12 15.27
C ASP A 189 -5.73 9.10 14.54
N CYS A 190 -5.82 9.07 13.22
CA CYS A 190 -5.06 8.12 12.40
C CYS A 190 -4.44 8.76 11.13
N MET A 191 -4.05 10.03 11.19
CA MET A 191 -3.37 10.68 10.06
C MET A 191 -2.04 9.96 9.75
N PRO A 192 -1.77 9.60 8.47
CA PRO A 192 -0.58 8.85 8.10
C PRO A 192 0.75 9.53 8.46
N ILE A 193 0.79 10.87 8.45
CA ILE A 193 2.00 11.62 8.86
C ILE A 193 2.38 11.37 10.33
N GLY A 194 1.44 10.91 11.14
CA GLY A 194 1.66 10.46 12.50
C GLY A 194 2.00 11.52 13.52
N SER A 195 2.61 11.06 14.61
CA SER A 195 3.05 11.90 15.73
C SER A 195 4.56 12.13 15.65
N ILE A 196 4.99 13.40 15.69
CA ILE A 196 6.41 13.75 15.68
C ILE A 196 7.15 13.18 16.90
N ASP A 197 6.48 13.09 18.05
CA ASP A 197 7.07 12.52 19.27
C ASP A 197 7.32 11.02 19.11
N VAL A 198 6.38 10.30 18.48
CA VAL A 198 6.56 8.89 18.15
C VAL A 198 7.70 8.73 17.13
N ILE A 199 7.67 9.48 16.02
CA ILE A 199 8.70 9.40 14.97
C ILE A 199 10.11 9.61 15.53
N ASN A 200 10.28 10.54 16.47
CA ASN A 200 11.58 10.80 17.06
C ASN A 200 12.06 9.71 18.04
N ASN A 201 11.15 8.99 18.69
CA ASN A 201 11.48 8.20 19.88
C ASN A 201 11.05 6.73 19.84
N PHE A 202 10.32 6.26 18.82
CA PHE A 202 9.86 4.87 18.80
C PHE A 202 11.06 3.88 18.85
N PRO A 203 10.98 2.81 19.64
CA PRO A 203 11.96 1.72 19.62
C PRO A 203 11.96 1.04 18.24
N TYR A 204 13.12 0.61 17.74
CA TYR A 204 13.22 -0.11 16.46
C TYR A 204 12.30 -1.33 16.38
N GLN A 205 12.03 -1.94 17.53
CA GLN A 205 11.16 -3.11 17.60
C GLN A 205 9.73 -2.79 17.22
N ASP A 206 9.22 -1.58 17.50
CA ASP A 206 7.84 -1.19 17.19
C ASP A 206 7.53 -1.22 15.70
N ILE A 207 8.44 -0.75 14.85
CA ILE A 207 8.27 -0.82 13.40
C ILE A 207 8.41 -2.26 12.87
N ARG A 208 9.32 -3.05 13.48
CA ARG A 208 9.46 -4.48 13.15
C ARG A 208 8.22 -5.27 13.53
N ASP A 209 7.63 -4.99 14.69
CA ASP A 209 6.39 -5.61 15.15
C ASP A 209 5.20 -5.22 14.27
N TYR A 210 5.11 -3.93 13.87
CA TYR A 210 4.12 -3.46 12.93
C TYR A 210 4.25 -4.17 11.57
N TYR A 211 5.47 -4.26 11.04
CA TYR A 211 5.76 -4.96 9.80
C TYR A 211 5.40 -6.44 9.87
N ALA A 212 5.89 -7.16 10.87
CA ALA A 212 5.62 -8.58 11.07
C ALA A 212 4.13 -8.90 11.27
N LYS A 213 3.39 -8.00 11.91
CA LYS A 213 1.95 -8.16 12.17
C LYS A 213 1.11 -7.96 10.91
N TRP A 214 1.46 -7.00 10.06
CA TRP A 214 0.57 -6.50 9.03
C TRP A 214 1.02 -6.75 7.60
N TYR A 215 2.33 -6.80 7.29
CA TYR A 215 2.83 -7.08 5.94
C TYR A 215 2.81 -8.58 5.66
N ARG A 216 1.66 -9.07 5.27
CA ARG A 216 1.41 -10.49 5.06
C ARG A 216 0.53 -10.73 3.83
N PRO A 217 0.71 -11.87 3.12
CA PRO A 217 0.14 -12.09 1.79
C PRO A 217 -1.39 -12.06 1.75
N ASP A 218 -2.09 -12.42 2.83
CA ASP A 218 -3.56 -12.38 2.88
C ASP A 218 -4.15 -10.95 2.91
N LEU A 219 -3.32 -9.95 3.20
CA LEU A 219 -3.66 -8.53 3.12
C LEU A 219 -3.08 -7.84 1.88
N GLN A 220 -2.52 -8.58 0.94
CA GLN A 220 -1.82 -8.04 -0.23
C GLN A 220 -2.54 -8.34 -1.54
N GLY A 221 -2.45 -7.38 -2.46
CA GLY A 221 -2.91 -7.54 -3.83
C GLY A 221 -1.87 -7.03 -4.82
N ILE A 222 -1.59 -7.82 -5.87
CA ILE A 222 -0.69 -7.43 -6.95
C ILE A 222 -1.51 -7.13 -8.20
N VAL A 223 -1.17 -6.04 -8.88
CA VAL A 223 -1.77 -5.67 -10.17
C VAL A 223 -0.66 -5.51 -11.20
N ILE A 224 -0.77 -6.21 -12.33
CA ILE A 224 0.18 -6.12 -13.44
C ILE A 224 -0.62 -5.91 -14.73
N VAL A 225 -0.38 -4.78 -15.38
CA VAL A 225 -1.12 -4.40 -16.59
C VAL A 225 -0.16 -3.85 -17.63
N GLY A 226 -0.21 -4.35 -18.85
CA GLY A 226 0.63 -3.84 -19.93
C GLY A 226 0.70 -4.75 -21.15
N ASP A 227 1.65 -4.44 -22.03
CA ASP A 227 1.93 -5.22 -23.21
C ASP A 227 2.79 -6.46 -22.86
N ILE A 228 2.11 -7.46 -22.30
CA ILE A 228 2.67 -8.67 -21.69
C ILE A 228 1.88 -9.90 -22.08
N ASN A 229 2.54 -11.07 -22.01
CA ASN A 229 1.87 -12.35 -22.04
C ASN A 229 1.37 -12.70 -20.62
N VAL A 230 0.05 -12.80 -20.45
CA VAL A 230 -0.60 -13.03 -19.15
C VAL A 230 -0.18 -14.36 -18.52
N ASP A 231 -0.10 -15.44 -19.31
CA ASP A 231 0.23 -16.77 -18.79
C ASP A 231 1.71 -16.86 -18.35
N GLU A 232 2.60 -16.19 -19.08
CA GLU A 232 4.02 -16.10 -18.72
C GLU A 232 4.23 -15.32 -17.43
N ILE A 233 3.58 -14.15 -17.31
CA ILE A 233 3.68 -13.31 -16.09
C ILE A 233 3.07 -14.02 -14.89
N GLU A 234 1.93 -14.71 -15.05
CA GLU A 234 1.32 -15.50 -13.99
C GLU A 234 2.27 -16.60 -13.49
N ALA A 235 2.90 -17.34 -14.41
CA ALA A 235 3.86 -18.38 -14.05
C ALA A 235 5.08 -17.82 -13.30
N LYS A 236 5.62 -16.69 -13.76
CA LYS A 236 6.73 -15.99 -13.09
C LYS A 236 6.33 -15.49 -11.70
N LEU A 237 5.16 -14.86 -11.56
CA LEU A 237 4.64 -14.41 -10.28
C LEU A 237 4.51 -15.56 -9.29
N LYS A 238 3.88 -16.67 -9.69
CA LYS A 238 3.75 -17.86 -8.84
C LYS A 238 5.10 -18.40 -8.38
N LYS A 239 6.11 -18.39 -9.25
CA LYS A 239 7.46 -18.84 -8.93
C LYS A 239 8.17 -17.90 -7.95
N VAL A 240 8.10 -16.59 -8.19
CA VAL A 240 8.77 -15.57 -7.37
C VAL A 240 8.18 -15.52 -5.96
N PHE A 241 6.87 -15.69 -5.80
CA PHE A 241 6.19 -15.64 -4.51
C PHE A 241 6.03 -17.01 -3.82
N ALA A 242 6.65 -18.07 -4.33
CA ALA A 242 6.51 -19.42 -3.78
C ALA A 242 7.10 -19.59 -2.36
N ASP A 243 8.08 -18.76 -1.98
CA ASP A 243 8.71 -18.78 -0.66
C ASP A 243 7.99 -17.90 0.38
N VAL A 244 7.09 -17.01 -0.04
CA VAL A 244 6.31 -16.15 0.86
C VAL A 244 5.28 -16.99 1.60
N LYS A 245 5.44 -17.10 2.90
CA LYS A 245 4.61 -17.97 3.73
C LYS A 245 3.27 -17.34 4.10
N ALA A 246 2.24 -18.16 4.18
CA ALA A 246 0.99 -17.77 4.81
C ALA A 246 1.23 -17.48 6.31
N PRO A 247 0.57 -16.46 6.89
CA PRO A 247 0.72 -16.16 8.30
C PRO A 247 0.12 -17.26 9.16
N VAL A 248 0.74 -17.55 10.30
CA VAL A 248 0.24 -18.50 11.29
C VAL A 248 -0.52 -17.73 12.35
N ASN A 249 -1.79 -18.06 12.56
CA ASN A 249 -2.68 -17.36 13.51
C ASN A 249 -2.64 -15.83 13.36
N PRO A 250 -2.92 -15.30 12.18
CA PRO A 250 -2.79 -13.87 11.92
C PRO A 250 -3.75 -13.04 12.78
N ALA A 251 -3.30 -11.87 13.21
CA ALA A 251 -4.19 -10.90 13.85
C ALA A 251 -5.31 -10.51 12.88
N GLU A 252 -6.54 -10.40 13.38
CA GLU A 252 -7.66 -9.94 12.59
C GLU A 252 -7.45 -8.47 12.15
N ARG A 253 -7.71 -8.19 10.87
CA ARG A 253 -7.76 -6.81 10.40
C ARG A 253 -9.13 -6.21 10.75
N ILE A 254 -9.14 -5.37 11.74
CA ILE A 254 -10.37 -4.72 12.22
C ILE A 254 -10.76 -3.59 11.25
N TYR A 255 -12.04 -3.56 10.88
CA TYR A 255 -12.67 -2.45 10.17
C TYR A 255 -13.41 -1.60 11.20
N TYR A 256 -12.88 -0.43 11.49
CA TYR A 256 -13.45 0.46 12.50
C TYR A 256 -14.72 1.13 11.97
N PRO A 257 -15.81 1.10 12.72
CA PRO A 257 -17.04 1.77 12.31
C PRO A 257 -16.88 3.30 12.44
N VAL A 258 -17.64 4.01 11.62
CA VAL A 258 -17.92 5.42 11.81
C VAL A 258 -19.36 5.52 12.30
N ALA A 259 -19.58 6.23 13.40
CA ALA A 259 -20.93 6.44 13.92
C ALA A 259 -21.75 7.25 12.89
N ASP A 260 -22.99 6.83 12.66
CA ASP A 260 -23.94 7.66 11.93
C ASP A 260 -24.19 8.93 12.74
N ASN A 261 -23.90 10.07 12.14
CA ASN A 261 -24.27 11.36 12.72
C ASN A 261 -25.81 11.41 12.76
N GLN A 262 -26.38 11.11 13.91
CA GLN A 262 -27.78 11.41 14.14
C GLN A 262 -27.87 12.91 14.35
N GLU A 263 -28.66 13.57 13.49
CA GLU A 263 -29.03 14.98 13.64
C GLU A 263 -29.71 15.24 14.98
#